data_90efbcfccbd8a6a2d01ad906e1ec5684
#
_entry.id   90efbcfccbd8a6a2d01ad906e1ec5684
#
_cell.length_a   1.000
_cell.length_b   1.000
_cell.length_c   1.000
_cell.angle_alpha   90.00
_cell.angle_beta   90.00
_cell.angle_gamma   90.00
#
_symmetry.space_group_name_H-M   'P 1'
#
loop_
_entity.id
_entity.type
_entity.pdbx_description
1 polymer ?
#
loop_
_entity_poly.entity_id
_entity_poly.type
_entity_poly.pdbx_seq_one_letter_code
_entity_poly.pdbx_strand_id
1 'polypeptide(L)'
;MRATKQKTTTFILLFTSILIFPLGVESKSPYLFVLGVGQDGGAPQAGCFSLKCVSKWKTNQRVFPTSLALIDPAGKKYLFEATPNLPEQMIILEKEAPSNQFLLDGVFITHAHIGHYAGLIFFGREVMGSKRMPLYLMPEMENFIRSNGPWSQLVKLRNVEIKQLKANKPIELSNVAITPFLVPHRDEFSETVGFSISGPNRKAIFIPDINKWSEWDRSLIAVVKDSNYVLIDATFYKDGELPGRDMSKIPHPFVTESMSLLLKLPYLERGKVWFIHM
;
A
#
# COMPACT_ATOMS: atom_id res chain seq x y z
N MET A 1 -35.23 3.50 -92.00
CA MET A 1 -33.99 3.65 -91.19
C MET A 1 -34.32 4.24 -89.83
N ARG A 2 -34.32 3.42 -88.80
CA ARG A 2 -34.59 3.87 -87.38
C ARG A 2 -33.26 3.91 -86.65
N ALA A 3 -32.90 5.09 -86.18
CA ALA A 3 -31.70 5.30 -85.35
C ALA A 3 -31.99 4.99 -83.86
N THR A 4 -31.30 4.02 -83.32
CA THR A 4 -31.36 3.65 -81.92
C THR A 4 -30.41 4.56 -81.10
N LYS A 5 -30.96 5.36 -80.17
CA LYS A 5 -30.19 6.14 -79.19
C LYS A 5 -29.74 5.25 -78.07
N GLN A 6 -28.43 5.10 -77.92
CA GLN A 6 -27.79 4.42 -76.77
C GLN A 6 -27.71 5.41 -75.59
N LYS A 7 -28.31 5.07 -74.45
CA LYS A 7 -28.19 5.84 -73.18
C LYS A 7 -27.03 5.31 -72.43
N THR A 8 -26.01 6.14 -72.25
CA THR A 8 -24.86 5.86 -71.39
C THR A 8 -25.25 6.23 -69.97
N THR A 9 -25.33 5.24 -69.09
CA THR A 9 -25.58 5.45 -67.64
C THR A 9 -24.22 5.55 -66.93
N THR A 10 -23.88 6.75 -66.45
CA THR A 10 -22.66 6.99 -65.64
C THR A 10 -22.96 6.59 -64.21
N PHE A 11 -22.29 5.55 -63.71
CA PHE A 11 -22.29 5.19 -62.25
C PHE A 11 -21.26 6.04 -61.54
N ILE A 12 -21.70 6.91 -60.64
CA ILE A 12 -20.83 7.63 -59.68
C ILE A 12 -20.70 6.76 -58.42
N LEU A 13 -19.54 6.16 -58.24
CA LEU A 13 -19.17 5.50 -56.98
C LEU A 13 -18.75 6.55 -55.96
N LEU A 14 -19.62 6.83 -54.98
CA LEU A 14 -19.27 7.58 -53.81
C LEU A 14 -18.43 6.69 -52.85
N PHE A 15 -17.13 6.94 -52.80
CA PHE A 15 -16.27 6.40 -51.74
C PHE A 15 -16.50 7.18 -50.46
N THR A 16 -17.32 6.66 -49.54
CA THR A 16 -17.38 7.17 -48.14
C THR A 16 -16.19 6.62 -47.37
N SER A 17 -15.16 7.44 -47.19
CA SER A 17 -14.06 7.16 -46.27
C SER A 17 -14.59 7.18 -44.85
N ILE A 18 -14.80 6.02 -44.25
CA ILE A 18 -15.07 5.90 -42.80
C ILE A 18 -13.73 6.19 -42.08
N LEU A 19 -13.58 7.40 -41.56
CA LEU A 19 -12.53 7.76 -40.59
C LEU A 19 -12.81 7.00 -39.31
N ILE A 20 -12.16 5.84 -39.12
CA ILE A 20 -12.11 5.15 -37.86
C ILE A 20 -11.18 5.97 -36.95
N PHE A 21 -11.74 6.86 -36.14
CA PHE A 21 -11.00 7.40 -34.99
C PHE A 21 -10.76 6.24 -34.04
N PRO A 22 -9.51 5.97 -33.64
CA PRO A 22 -9.27 5.04 -32.55
C PRO A 22 -9.97 5.62 -31.33
N LEU A 23 -10.98 4.92 -30.83
CA LEU A 23 -11.51 5.16 -29.49
C LEU A 23 -10.30 5.03 -28.55
N GLY A 24 -9.81 6.17 -28.07
CA GLY A 24 -8.74 6.19 -27.09
C GLY A 24 -9.21 5.34 -25.92
N VAL A 25 -8.57 4.20 -25.73
CA VAL A 25 -8.72 3.43 -24.48
C VAL A 25 -8.22 4.36 -23.39
N GLU A 26 -9.15 4.92 -22.63
CA GLU A 26 -8.82 5.73 -21.46
C GLU A 26 -8.00 4.83 -20.53
N SER A 27 -6.69 5.06 -20.52
CA SER A 27 -5.77 4.29 -19.67
C SER A 27 -6.17 4.58 -18.23
N LYS A 28 -6.71 3.58 -17.55
CA LYS A 28 -7.00 3.67 -16.12
C LYS A 28 -5.72 4.10 -15.40
N SER A 29 -5.81 5.12 -14.55
CA SER A 29 -4.68 5.52 -13.72
C SER A 29 -4.46 4.53 -12.58
N PRO A 30 -3.21 4.29 -12.14
CA PRO A 30 -2.97 3.53 -10.93
C PRO A 30 -3.57 4.27 -9.72
N TYR A 31 -4.03 3.53 -8.73
CA TYR A 31 -4.55 4.11 -7.50
C TYR A 31 -4.16 3.32 -6.26
N LEU A 32 -4.18 4.01 -5.11
CA LEU A 32 -3.99 3.41 -3.81
C LEU A 32 -5.35 3.23 -3.12
N PHE A 33 -5.52 2.08 -2.48
CA PHE A 33 -6.70 1.75 -1.69
C PHE A 33 -6.30 1.41 -0.27
N VAL A 34 -6.91 2.06 0.74
CA VAL A 34 -6.60 1.87 2.16
C VAL A 34 -7.37 0.66 2.69
N LEU A 35 -6.66 -0.37 3.12
CA LEU A 35 -7.23 -1.60 3.65
C LEU A 35 -7.35 -1.60 5.18
N GLY A 36 -6.61 -0.75 5.84
CA GLY A 36 -6.64 -0.57 7.28
C GLY A 36 -5.80 0.63 7.72
N VAL A 37 -6.13 1.16 8.90
CA VAL A 37 -5.46 2.33 9.50
C VAL A 37 -5.18 2.14 10.99
N GLY A 38 -5.47 0.96 11.55
CA GLY A 38 -5.25 0.66 12.96
C GLY A 38 -3.80 0.30 13.25
N GLN A 39 -3.45 0.31 14.54
CA GLN A 39 -2.20 -0.26 15.04
C GLN A 39 -2.17 -1.78 14.84
N ASP A 40 -1.06 -2.40 15.12
CA ASP A 40 -0.69 -3.81 14.95
C ASP A 40 -1.80 -4.85 15.17
N GLY A 41 -2.55 -4.70 16.26
CA GLY A 41 -3.63 -5.62 16.64
C GLY A 41 -5.00 -5.25 16.08
N GLY A 42 -5.12 -4.12 15.39
CA GLY A 42 -6.41 -3.54 14.99
C GLY A 42 -7.27 -3.11 16.18
N ALA A 43 -8.53 -2.72 15.91
CA ALA A 43 -9.45 -2.35 16.97
C ALA A 43 -10.84 -2.98 16.73
N PRO A 44 -11.40 -3.74 17.67
CA PRO A 44 -10.81 -4.13 18.94
C PRO A 44 -9.69 -5.17 18.77
N GLN A 45 -8.62 -5.00 19.54
CA GLN A 45 -7.51 -5.95 19.55
C GLN A 45 -7.83 -7.18 20.42
N ALA A 46 -7.01 -8.23 20.28
CA ALA A 46 -7.09 -9.42 21.12
C ALA A 46 -6.99 -9.05 22.61
N GLY A 47 -7.83 -9.67 23.45
CA GLY A 47 -7.89 -9.40 24.90
C GLY A 47 -8.71 -8.17 25.30
N CYS A 48 -9.26 -7.39 24.38
CA CYS A 48 -10.15 -6.29 24.71
C CYS A 48 -11.61 -6.78 24.84
N PHE A 49 -12.08 -6.93 26.11
CA PHE A 49 -13.43 -7.36 26.43
C PHE A 49 -14.29 -6.25 27.05
N SER A 50 -13.90 -5.00 26.97
CA SER A 50 -14.73 -3.88 27.39
C SER A 50 -16.04 -3.83 26.57
N LEU A 51 -17.09 -3.22 27.13
CA LEU A 51 -18.38 -3.06 26.44
C LEU A 51 -18.20 -2.39 25.06
N LYS A 52 -17.30 -1.42 24.96
CA LYS A 52 -16.97 -0.73 23.70
C LYS A 52 -16.36 -1.70 22.67
N CYS A 53 -15.43 -2.55 23.09
CA CYS A 53 -14.82 -3.55 22.22
C CYS A 53 -15.83 -4.61 21.76
N VAL A 54 -16.62 -5.14 22.70
CA VAL A 54 -17.67 -6.12 22.39
C VAL A 54 -18.72 -5.53 21.43
N SER A 55 -19.09 -4.26 21.62
CA SER A 55 -19.99 -3.57 20.70
C SER A 55 -19.43 -3.48 19.28
N LYS A 56 -18.15 -3.12 19.13
CA LYS A 56 -17.48 -3.06 17.82
C LYS A 56 -17.47 -4.43 17.12
N TRP A 57 -17.25 -5.50 17.85
CA TRP A 57 -17.35 -6.88 17.31
C TRP A 57 -18.75 -7.18 16.80
N LYS A 58 -19.79 -6.89 17.61
CA LYS A 58 -21.20 -7.15 17.28
C LYS A 58 -21.69 -6.33 16.08
N THR A 59 -21.23 -5.10 15.94
CA THR A 59 -21.67 -4.17 14.88
C THR A 59 -20.79 -4.22 13.64
N ASN A 60 -19.78 -5.10 13.59
CA ASN A 60 -18.78 -5.18 12.53
C ASN A 60 -18.02 -3.86 12.28
N GLN A 61 -17.86 -3.04 13.30
CA GLN A 61 -17.13 -1.77 13.27
C GLN A 61 -15.66 -1.97 13.68
N ARG A 62 -15.02 -2.96 13.07
CA ARG A 62 -13.61 -3.25 13.30
C ARG A 62 -12.73 -2.31 12.45
N VAL A 63 -11.61 -1.92 13.02
CA VAL A 63 -10.54 -1.21 12.31
C VAL A 63 -9.39 -2.20 12.14
N PHE A 64 -9.03 -2.49 10.91
CA PHE A 64 -7.92 -3.39 10.60
C PHE A 64 -6.57 -2.69 10.74
N PRO A 65 -5.50 -3.45 11.04
CA PRO A 65 -4.15 -2.91 11.04
C PRO A 65 -3.78 -2.26 9.70
N THR A 66 -2.85 -1.33 9.77
CA THR A 66 -2.45 -0.49 8.64
C THR A 66 -1.95 -1.34 7.47
N SER A 67 -2.61 -1.16 6.33
CA SER A 67 -2.21 -1.76 5.06
C SER A 67 -2.75 -0.95 3.89
N LEU A 68 -1.99 -0.89 2.80
CA LEU A 68 -2.40 -0.28 1.53
C LEU A 68 -2.36 -1.31 0.40
N ALA A 69 -3.23 -1.15 -0.58
CA ALA A 69 -3.10 -1.81 -1.87
C ALA A 69 -2.80 -0.77 -2.96
N LEU A 70 -1.90 -1.12 -3.88
CA LEU A 70 -1.71 -0.44 -5.15
C LEU A 70 -2.36 -1.29 -6.23
N ILE A 71 -3.28 -0.69 -6.98
CA ILE A 71 -3.89 -1.30 -8.15
C ILE A 71 -3.37 -0.56 -9.38
N ASP A 72 -2.72 -1.30 -10.30
CA ASP A 72 -2.20 -0.72 -11.53
C ASP A 72 -3.27 -0.70 -12.64
N PRO A 73 -3.03 0.00 -13.77
CA PRO A 73 -3.99 0.08 -14.88
C PRO A 73 -4.35 -1.27 -15.51
N ALA A 74 -3.48 -2.27 -15.38
CA ALA A 74 -3.71 -3.63 -15.87
C ALA A 74 -4.49 -4.50 -14.86
N GLY A 75 -4.85 -3.94 -13.70
CA GLY A 75 -5.54 -4.65 -12.62
C GLY A 75 -4.63 -5.49 -11.73
N LYS A 76 -3.31 -5.34 -11.84
CA LYS A 76 -2.36 -5.97 -10.91
C LYS A 76 -2.46 -5.35 -9.54
N LYS A 77 -2.35 -6.19 -8.52
CA LYS A 77 -2.54 -5.83 -7.12
C LYS A 77 -1.25 -6.03 -6.33
N TYR A 78 -0.74 -4.97 -5.76
CA TYR A 78 0.42 -5.00 -4.86
C TYR A 78 -0.02 -4.55 -3.47
N LEU A 79 0.41 -5.29 -2.46
CA LEU A 79 0.05 -5.03 -1.07
C LEU A 79 1.25 -4.41 -0.34
N PHE A 80 1.01 -3.40 0.48
CA PHE A 80 1.94 -2.88 1.47
C PHE A 80 1.44 -3.33 2.84
N GLU A 81 2.25 -4.10 3.53
CA GLU A 81 2.00 -4.85 4.77
C GLU A 81 1.09 -6.07 4.62
N ALA A 82 1.52 -7.17 5.22
CA ALA A 82 0.76 -8.40 5.40
C ALA A 82 0.39 -8.54 6.88
N THR A 83 -0.67 -7.89 7.28
CA THR A 83 -1.10 -7.77 8.68
C THR A 83 -1.69 -9.08 9.22
N PRO A 84 -1.89 -9.22 10.55
CA PRO A 84 -2.63 -10.37 11.10
C PRO A 84 -4.04 -10.55 10.53
N ASN A 85 -4.65 -9.47 10.00
CA ASN A 85 -5.97 -9.50 9.36
C ASN A 85 -5.90 -9.59 7.82
N LEU A 86 -4.82 -10.12 7.28
CA LEU A 86 -4.66 -10.30 5.83
C LEU A 86 -5.87 -10.96 5.15
N PRO A 87 -6.49 -12.04 5.70
CA PRO A 87 -7.64 -12.68 5.06
C PRO A 87 -8.81 -11.73 4.82
N GLU A 88 -9.17 -10.92 5.81
CA GLU A 88 -10.27 -9.96 5.70
C GLU A 88 -9.91 -8.82 4.74
N GLN A 89 -8.67 -8.32 4.81
CA GLN A 89 -8.17 -7.26 3.94
C GLN A 89 -8.13 -7.71 2.48
N MET A 90 -7.79 -8.96 2.21
CA MET A 90 -7.83 -9.53 0.86
C MET A 90 -9.26 -9.62 0.32
N ILE A 91 -10.26 -9.97 1.14
CA ILE A 91 -11.67 -9.96 0.74
C ILE A 91 -12.14 -8.54 0.39
N ILE A 92 -11.71 -7.54 1.17
CA ILE A 92 -12.01 -6.14 0.89
C ILE A 92 -11.37 -5.70 -0.43
N LEU A 93 -10.10 -6.06 -0.65
CA LEU A 93 -9.39 -5.74 -1.88
C LEU A 93 -10.03 -6.41 -3.11
N GLU A 94 -10.50 -7.65 -2.99
CA GLU A 94 -11.17 -8.34 -4.09
C GLU A 94 -12.53 -7.73 -4.44
N LYS A 95 -13.24 -7.17 -3.46
CA LYS A 95 -14.48 -6.41 -3.72
C LYS A 95 -14.21 -5.09 -4.42
N GLU A 96 -13.10 -4.41 -4.08
CA GLU A 96 -12.69 -3.15 -4.70
C GLU A 96 -12.18 -3.36 -6.13
N ALA A 97 -11.31 -4.34 -6.32
CA ALA A 97 -10.69 -4.65 -7.61
C ALA A 97 -10.87 -6.14 -7.93
N PRO A 98 -12.06 -6.56 -8.41
CA PRO A 98 -12.33 -7.96 -8.73
C PRO A 98 -11.39 -8.52 -9.79
N SER A 99 -10.97 -9.77 -9.62
CA SER A 99 -10.11 -10.48 -10.57
C SER A 99 -10.63 -11.90 -10.83
N ASN A 100 -10.28 -12.45 -11.99
CA ASN A 100 -10.64 -13.85 -12.33
C ASN A 100 -9.85 -14.87 -11.50
N GLN A 101 -8.72 -14.44 -10.92
CA GLN A 101 -7.88 -15.24 -10.03
C GLN A 101 -7.50 -14.36 -8.84
N PHE A 102 -7.81 -14.82 -7.65
CA PHE A 102 -7.53 -14.13 -6.40
C PHE A 102 -6.02 -14.16 -6.10
N LEU A 103 -5.24 -13.35 -6.82
CA LEU A 103 -3.80 -13.31 -6.72
C LEU A 103 -3.31 -11.90 -6.45
N LEU A 104 -2.31 -11.80 -5.59
CA LEU A 104 -1.47 -10.61 -5.46
C LEU A 104 -0.29 -10.74 -6.42
N ASP A 105 0.08 -9.64 -7.05
CA ASP A 105 1.26 -9.53 -7.90
C ASP A 105 2.53 -9.21 -7.10
N GLY A 106 2.39 -8.90 -5.82
CA GLY A 106 3.50 -8.73 -4.90
C GLY A 106 3.09 -8.15 -3.55
N VAL A 107 3.97 -8.33 -2.57
CA VAL A 107 3.81 -7.78 -1.22
C VAL A 107 5.10 -7.06 -0.81
N PHE A 108 4.97 -5.85 -0.30
CA PHE A 108 6.04 -5.02 0.26
C PHE A 108 5.90 -4.96 1.77
N ILE A 109 6.97 -5.22 2.51
CA ILE A 109 6.98 -5.16 3.99
C ILE A 109 7.92 -4.05 4.43
N THR A 110 7.46 -3.23 5.37
CA THR A 110 8.27 -2.15 5.93
C THR A 110 9.32 -2.65 6.93
N HIS A 111 8.92 -3.55 7.84
CA HIS A 111 9.80 -4.06 8.91
C HIS A 111 9.20 -5.29 9.62
N ALA A 112 9.97 -5.85 10.57
CA ALA A 112 9.64 -7.11 11.25
C ALA A 112 8.89 -6.90 12.58
N HIS A 113 7.90 -6.01 12.66
CA HIS A 113 6.92 -6.01 13.75
C HIS A 113 5.65 -6.74 13.34
N ILE A 114 5.02 -7.41 14.30
CA ILE A 114 3.98 -8.42 14.03
C ILE A 114 2.77 -7.88 13.26
N GLY A 115 2.44 -6.61 13.44
CA GLY A 115 1.36 -5.94 12.72
C GLY A 115 1.57 -5.83 11.21
N HIS A 116 2.82 -5.93 10.75
CA HIS A 116 3.22 -5.63 9.38
C HIS A 116 3.51 -6.88 8.54
N TYR A 117 3.93 -8.01 9.17
CA TYR A 117 4.35 -9.19 8.41
C TYR A 117 3.71 -10.51 8.82
N ALA A 118 3.02 -10.57 9.99
CA ALA A 118 2.53 -11.85 10.52
C ALA A 118 1.62 -12.59 9.54
N GLY A 119 0.83 -11.86 8.78
CA GLY A 119 -0.09 -12.41 7.77
C GLY A 119 0.60 -13.10 6.59
N LEU A 120 1.91 -12.96 6.41
CA LEU A 120 2.64 -13.71 5.39
C LEU A 120 2.45 -15.22 5.52
N ILE A 121 2.18 -15.71 6.74
CA ILE A 121 1.92 -17.15 7.00
C ILE A 121 0.78 -17.69 6.14
N PHE A 122 -0.22 -16.87 5.79
CA PHE A 122 -1.38 -17.29 5.01
C PHE A 122 -1.03 -17.64 3.55
N PHE A 123 0.12 -17.20 3.03
CA PHE A 123 0.59 -17.62 1.71
C PHE A 123 1.10 -19.07 1.67
N GLY A 124 1.29 -19.70 2.84
CA GLY A 124 1.78 -21.05 3.00
C GLY A 124 0.83 -22.14 2.48
N ARG A 125 1.35 -23.34 2.41
CA ARG A 125 0.67 -24.53 1.87
C ARG A 125 -0.60 -24.91 2.65
N GLU A 126 -0.65 -24.54 3.94
CA GLU A 126 -1.77 -24.87 4.82
C GLU A 126 -3.01 -24.00 4.55
N VAL A 127 -2.85 -22.84 3.84
CA VAL A 127 -3.94 -21.91 3.53
C VAL A 127 -4.03 -21.67 2.03
N MET A 128 -3.24 -20.73 1.47
CA MET A 128 -3.35 -20.34 0.06
C MET A 128 -2.53 -21.25 -0.87
N GLY A 129 -1.45 -21.85 -0.38
CA GLY A 129 -0.53 -22.61 -1.22
C GLY A 129 0.02 -21.80 -2.39
N SER A 130 0.31 -20.52 -2.16
CA SER A 130 0.77 -19.58 -3.18
C SER A 130 1.99 -20.15 -3.93
N LYS A 131 2.15 -19.73 -5.18
CA LYS A 131 3.26 -20.21 -6.03
C LYS A 131 4.11 -19.02 -6.45
N ARG A 132 5.31 -18.91 -5.84
CA ARG A 132 6.33 -17.88 -6.16
C ARG A 132 5.76 -16.45 -6.14
N MET A 133 4.85 -16.14 -5.22
CA MET A 133 4.32 -14.80 -5.04
C MET A 133 5.47 -13.84 -4.70
N PRO A 134 5.67 -12.74 -5.45
CA PRO A 134 6.76 -11.81 -5.21
C PRO A 134 6.66 -11.16 -3.82
N LEU A 135 7.71 -11.27 -3.04
CA LEU A 135 7.82 -10.69 -1.70
C LEU A 135 9.00 -9.72 -1.66
N TYR A 136 8.73 -8.43 -1.58
CA TYR A 136 9.73 -7.37 -1.65
C TYR A 136 10.18 -6.99 -0.25
N LEU A 137 11.45 -7.27 0.07
CA LEU A 137 12.03 -7.15 1.41
C LEU A 137 13.37 -6.42 1.37
N MET A 138 13.62 -5.64 2.40
CA MET A 138 14.97 -5.15 2.70
C MET A 138 15.88 -6.31 3.18
N PRO A 139 17.20 -6.15 3.14
CA PRO A 139 18.14 -7.25 3.42
C PRO A 139 17.98 -7.91 4.80
N GLU A 140 17.82 -7.12 5.87
CA GLU A 140 17.65 -7.69 7.23
C GLU A 140 16.29 -8.34 7.38
N MET A 141 15.24 -7.76 6.82
CA MET A 141 13.92 -8.36 6.76
C MET A 141 13.93 -9.69 5.97
N GLU A 142 14.66 -9.77 4.85
CA GLU A 142 14.87 -11.02 4.13
C GLU A 142 15.52 -12.07 5.02
N ASN A 143 16.61 -11.70 5.72
CA ASN A 143 17.31 -12.60 6.64
C ASN A 143 16.39 -13.08 7.77
N PHE A 144 15.58 -12.17 8.34
CA PHE A 144 14.59 -12.52 9.35
C PHE A 144 13.59 -13.56 8.84
N ILE A 145 13.01 -13.38 7.67
CA ILE A 145 12.05 -14.33 7.07
C ILE A 145 12.70 -15.67 6.77
N ARG A 146 13.93 -15.68 6.28
CA ARG A 146 14.65 -16.94 5.96
C ARG A 146 15.07 -17.73 7.19
N SER A 147 15.33 -17.05 8.30
CA SER A 147 15.88 -17.67 9.52
C SER A 147 14.81 -18.10 10.52
N ASN A 148 13.60 -17.59 10.43
CA ASN A 148 12.56 -17.83 11.42
C ASN A 148 11.39 -18.66 10.87
N GLY A 149 11.06 -19.75 11.57
CA GLY A 149 9.84 -20.50 11.32
C GLY A 149 8.62 -19.73 11.89
N PRO A 150 7.43 -19.89 11.30
CA PRO A 150 7.14 -20.70 10.10
C PRO A 150 7.41 -19.99 8.76
N TRP A 151 7.76 -18.69 8.74
CA TRP A 151 7.93 -17.92 7.50
C TRP A 151 9.03 -18.46 6.60
N SER A 152 10.12 -19.03 7.16
CA SER A 152 11.19 -19.67 6.37
C SER A 152 10.68 -20.83 5.50
N GLN A 153 9.58 -21.49 5.89
CA GLN A 153 8.95 -22.54 5.10
C GLN A 153 8.35 -22.00 3.80
N LEU A 154 7.81 -20.77 3.81
CA LEU A 154 7.27 -20.12 2.61
C LEU A 154 8.31 -20.00 1.50
N VAL A 155 9.55 -19.67 1.89
CA VAL A 155 10.69 -19.55 0.96
C VAL A 155 11.13 -20.93 0.49
N LYS A 156 11.31 -21.89 1.42
CA LYS A 156 11.73 -23.26 1.13
C LYS A 156 10.78 -23.98 0.18
N LEU A 157 9.47 -23.80 0.37
CA LEU A 157 8.42 -24.41 -0.46
C LEU A 157 8.08 -23.59 -1.71
N ARG A 158 8.77 -22.46 -1.93
CA ARG A 158 8.50 -21.53 -3.03
C ARG A 158 7.05 -21.02 -3.07
N ASN A 159 6.44 -20.88 -1.91
CA ASN A 159 5.17 -20.16 -1.81
C ASN A 159 5.37 -18.68 -2.12
N VAL A 160 6.49 -18.12 -1.67
CA VAL A 160 6.94 -16.76 -1.99
C VAL A 160 8.30 -16.78 -2.69
N GLU A 161 8.58 -15.76 -3.48
CA GLU A 161 9.87 -15.50 -4.11
C GLU A 161 10.35 -14.12 -3.67
N ILE A 162 11.42 -14.09 -2.86
CA ILE A 162 11.95 -12.84 -2.34
C ILE A 162 12.58 -12.02 -3.46
N LYS A 163 12.21 -10.77 -3.53
CA LYS A 163 12.78 -9.71 -4.37
C LYS A 163 13.44 -8.69 -3.43
N GLN A 164 14.76 -8.73 -3.37
CA GLN A 164 15.51 -7.89 -2.46
C GLN A 164 15.39 -6.40 -2.86
N LEU A 165 15.03 -5.57 -1.89
CA LEU A 165 15.01 -4.12 -1.99
C LEU A 165 16.37 -3.53 -1.64
N LYS A 166 16.58 -2.29 -2.06
CA LYS A 166 17.73 -1.48 -1.67
C LYS A 166 17.28 -0.05 -1.39
N ALA A 167 17.68 0.49 -0.24
CA ALA A 167 17.32 1.84 0.17
C ALA A 167 17.60 2.88 -0.95
N ASN A 168 16.64 3.73 -1.20
CA ASN A 168 16.66 4.78 -2.22
C ASN A 168 16.87 4.29 -3.68
N LYS A 169 16.56 3.01 -3.95
CA LYS A 169 16.56 2.47 -5.31
C LYS A 169 15.14 2.09 -5.71
N PRO A 170 14.61 2.65 -6.81
CA PRO A 170 13.26 2.33 -7.26
C PRO A 170 13.15 0.90 -7.80
N ILE A 171 12.00 0.30 -7.58
CA ILE A 171 11.50 -0.89 -8.28
C ILE A 171 10.40 -0.42 -9.22
N GLU A 172 10.57 -0.71 -10.51
CA GLU A 172 9.59 -0.34 -11.53
C GLU A 172 8.50 -1.42 -11.63
N LEU A 173 7.25 -1.01 -11.45
CA LEU A 173 6.05 -1.84 -11.58
C LEU A 173 5.15 -1.21 -12.65
N SER A 174 5.22 -1.71 -13.88
CA SER A 174 4.47 -1.12 -15.00
C SER A 174 4.77 0.39 -15.13
N ASN A 175 3.84 1.24 -14.69
CA ASN A 175 3.96 2.70 -14.74
C ASN A 175 4.05 3.35 -13.33
N VAL A 176 4.41 2.57 -12.31
CA VAL A 176 4.59 3.03 -10.93
C VAL A 176 5.95 2.62 -10.43
N ALA A 177 6.70 3.57 -9.86
CA ALA A 177 7.98 3.30 -9.21
C ALA A 177 7.80 3.25 -7.69
N ILE A 178 8.28 2.17 -7.06
CA ILE A 178 8.26 2.01 -5.60
C ILE A 178 9.69 2.16 -5.09
N THR A 179 9.92 3.14 -4.25
CA THR A 179 11.26 3.42 -3.68
C THR A 179 11.22 3.29 -2.17
N PRO A 180 11.87 2.28 -1.58
CA PRO A 180 12.03 2.19 -0.13
C PRO A 180 13.04 3.24 0.35
N PHE A 181 12.80 3.81 1.52
CA PHE A 181 13.76 4.69 2.20
C PHE A 181 13.77 4.40 3.70
N LEU A 182 14.95 4.47 4.31
CA LEU A 182 15.09 4.18 5.73
C LEU A 182 14.39 5.25 6.58
N VAL A 183 13.77 4.79 7.64
CA VAL A 183 13.22 5.61 8.73
C VAL A 183 13.74 5.09 10.07
N PRO A 184 14.03 5.93 11.06
CA PRO A 184 14.42 5.47 12.38
C PRO A 184 13.22 4.80 13.06
N HIS A 185 13.42 3.60 13.57
CA HIS A 185 12.44 2.89 14.40
C HIS A 185 13.16 1.89 15.30
N ARG A 186 12.42 1.04 16.02
CA ARG A 186 13.01 -0.07 16.79
C ARG A 186 13.42 -1.19 15.85
N ASP A 187 14.67 -1.26 15.51
CA ASP A 187 15.20 -2.20 14.51
C ASP A 187 15.66 -3.51 15.19
N GLU A 188 14.84 -4.11 16.07
CA GLU A 188 15.19 -5.32 16.83
C GLU A 188 15.40 -6.53 15.93
N PHE A 189 14.70 -6.61 14.80
CA PHE A 189 14.70 -7.77 13.93
C PHE A 189 15.01 -7.45 12.47
N SER A 190 14.82 -6.22 12.06
CA SER A 190 15.11 -5.74 10.71
C SER A 190 15.21 -4.23 10.68
N GLU A 191 15.85 -3.70 9.64
CA GLU A 191 15.72 -2.29 9.30
C GLU A 191 14.26 -1.90 9.03
N THR A 192 13.91 -0.65 9.29
CA THR A 192 12.57 -0.11 9.02
C THR A 192 12.60 0.85 7.82
N VAL A 193 11.65 0.70 6.91
CA VAL A 193 11.51 1.58 5.74
C VAL A 193 10.11 2.17 5.61
N GLY A 194 10.05 3.39 5.07
CA GLY A 194 8.87 3.90 4.39
C GLY A 194 8.97 3.66 2.88
N PHE A 195 7.86 3.85 2.17
CA PHE A 195 7.80 3.73 0.72
C PHE A 195 7.36 5.03 0.05
N SER A 196 8.10 5.44 -0.99
CA SER A 196 7.65 6.42 -1.96
C SER A 196 7.03 5.69 -3.15
N ILE A 197 5.78 5.97 -3.45
CA ILE A 197 4.97 5.34 -4.49
C ILE A 197 4.72 6.42 -5.55
N SER A 198 5.46 6.38 -6.64
CA SER A 198 5.43 7.39 -7.70
C SER A 198 4.71 6.85 -8.93
N GLY A 199 3.49 7.31 -9.15
CA GLY A 199 2.75 7.08 -10.38
C GLY A 199 3.07 8.13 -11.46
N PRO A 200 2.40 8.07 -12.63
CA PRO A 200 2.68 9.00 -13.74
C PRO A 200 2.51 10.49 -13.37
N ASN A 201 1.55 10.80 -12.52
CA ASN A 201 1.16 12.19 -12.23
C ASN A 201 1.15 12.53 -10.74
N ARG A 202 1.25 11.55 -9.85
CA ARG A 202 1.10 11.72 -8.42
C ARG A 202 2.11 10.85 -7.66
N LYS A 203 2.52 11.36 -6.51
CA LYS A 203 3.45 10.70 -5.59
C LYS A 203 2.80 10.57 -4.23
N ALA A 204 2.80 9.36 -3.69
CA ALA A 204 2.39 9.08 -2.32
C ALA A 204 3.59 8.63 -1.48
N ILE A 205 3.53 8.95 -0.20
CA ILE A 205 4.49 8.50 0.82
C ILE A 205 3.74 7.68 1.85
N PHE A 206 4.30 6.54 2.24
CA PHE A 206 3.74 5.63 3.22
C PHE A 206 4.79 5.37 4.31
N ILE A 207 4.53 5.86 5.52
CA ILE A 207 5.38 5.72 6.71
C ILE A 207 4.46 5.30 7.87
N PRO A 208 4.14 3.99 8.00
CA PRO A 208 3.25 3.51 9.06
C PRO A 208 3.88 3.63 10.43
N ASP A 209 5.19 3.37 10.54
CA ASP A 209 5.95 3.44 11.78
C ASP A 209 7.22 4.25 11.60
N ILE A 210 7.51 5.09 12.58
CA ILE A 210 8.73 5.89 12.66
C ILE A 210 8.95 6.32 14.12
N ASN A 211 10.20 6.51 14.51
CA ASN A 211 10.56 7.21 15.75
C ASN A 211 10.23 8.71 15.66
N LYS A 212 10.69 9.49 16.63
CA LYS A 212 10.50 10.95 16.62
C LYS A 212 11.05 11.57 15.33
N TRP A 213 10.31 12.53 14.75
CA TRP A 213 10.73 13.24 13.53
C TRP A 213 12.11 13.88 13.64
N SER A 214 12.55 14.21 14.86
CA SER A 214 13.88 14.76 15.13
C SER A 214 15.02 13.75 14.95
N GLU A 215 14.73 12.46 14.95
CA GLU A 215 15.70 11.38 14.75
C GLU A 215 15.86 11.01 13.29
N TRP A 216 14.94 11.47 12.43
CA TRP A 216 15.00 11.20 11.00
C TRP A 216 15.95 12.17 10.30
N ASP A 217 16.78 11.66 9.39
CA ASP A 217 17.73 12.44 8.58
C ASP A 217 17.04 13.31 7.50
N ARG A 218 15.72 13.16 7.34
CA ARG A 218 14.91 13.93 6.40
C ARG A 218 13.91 14.82 7.14
N SER A 219 13.45 15.84 6.44
CA SER A 219 12.42 16.75 6.95
C SER A 219 11.03 16.30 6.51
N LEU A 220 10.11 16.06 7.47
CA LEU A 220 8.70 15.84 7.17
C LEU A 220 8.11 16.96 6.29
N ILE A 221 8.49 18.22 6.58
CA ILE A 221 8.07 19.39 5.79
C ILE A 221 8.51 19.28 4.32
N ALA A 222 9.74 18.86 4.07
CA ALA A 222 10.26 18.69 2.72
C ALA A 222 9.54 17.54 1.99
N VAL A 223 9.29 16.43 2.69
CA VAL A 223 8.56 15.28 2.15
C VAL A 223 7.13 15.65 1.76
N VAL A 224 6.41 16.42 2.60
CA VAL A 224 5.05 16.87 2.28
C VAL A 224 5.03 17.78 1.06
N LYS A 225 5.99 18.72 0.95
CA LYS A 225 6.09 19.61 -0.23
C LYS A 225 6.34 18.85 -1.53
N ASP A 226 7.15 17.79 -1.47
CA ASP A 226 7.56 16.98 -2.65
C ASP A 226 6.56 15.86 -2.99
N SER A 227 5.39 15.83 -2.35
CA SER A 227 4.44 14.73 -2.50
C SER A 227 3.01 15.24 -2.68
N ASN A 228 2.11 14.37 -3.13
CA ASN A 228 0.68 14.65 -3.26
C ASN A 228 -0.14 14.05 -2.12
N TYR A 229 0.29 12.90 -1.59
CA TYR A 229 -0.33 12.20 -0.47
C TYR A 229 0.77 11.74 0.49
N VAL A 230 0.60 11.93 1.78
CA VAL A 230 1.58 11.56 2.80
C VAL A 230 0.85 10.87 3.94
N LEU A 231 0.99 9.55 4.02
CA LEU A 231 0.38 8.72 5.05
C LEU A 231 1.43 8.45 6.12
N ILE A 232 1.19 8.93 7.35
CA ILE A 232 2.16 8.94 8.44
C ILE A 232 1.62 8.34 9.73
N ASP A 233 2.55 7.86 10.54
CA ASP A 233 2.35 7.32 11.88
C ASP A 233 1.51 8.24 12.78
N ALA A 234 0.50 7.66 13.40
CA ALA A 234 -0.39 8.28 14.37
C ALA A 234 -0.68 7.37 15.57
N THR A 235 0.28 6.53 15.95
CA THR A 235 0.15 5.53 17.01
C THR A 235 -0.38 6.14 18.31
N PHE A 236 0.07 7.34 18.67
CA PHE A 236 -0.39 8.07 19.85
C PHE A 236 -0.78 9.50 19.51
N TYR A 237 -1.90 9.95 20.06
CA TYR A 237 -2.36 11.32 19.85
C TYR A 237 -1.48 12.32 20.58
N LYS A 238 -1.19 12.07 21.89
CA LYS A 238 -0.40 12.95 22.74
C LYS A 238 0.26 12.19 23.90
N ASP A 239 1.11 12.87 24.64
CA ASP A 239 1.66 12.36 25.89
C ASP A 239 0.55 12.05 26.91
N GLY A 240 0.82 11.04 27.77
CA GLY A 240 -0.06 10.63 28.86
C GLY A 240 -1.17 9.63 28.47
N GLU A 241 -1.19 9.10 27.25
CA GLU A 241 -2.18 8.08 26.84
C GLU A 241 -1.91 6.71 27.48
N LEU A 242 -0.69 6.43 27.89
CA LEU A 242 -0.33 5.21 28.61
C LEU A 242 -0.02 5.51 30.07
N PRO A 243 -0.98 5.30 30.99
CA PRO A 243 -0.77 5.59 32.41
C PRO A 243 0.44 4.85 32.99
N GLY A 244 1.28 5.57 33.73
CA GLY A 244 2.45 5.01 34.39
C GLY A 244 3.65 4.73 33.49
N ARG A 245 3.61 5.10 32.21
CA ARG A 245 4.73 5.00 31.28
C ARG A 245 5.30 6.37 30.93
N ASP A 246 6.61 6.45 30.87
CA ASP A 246 7.31 7.61 30.29
C ASP A 246 7.19 7.55 28.77
N MET A 247 6.20 8.28 28.23
CA MET A 247 5.91 8.25 26.81
C MET A 247 6.93 9.02 25.95
N SER A 248 7.83 9.80 26.57
CA SER A 248 8.94 10.41 25.81
C SER A 248 9.91 9.38 25.24
N LYS A 249 9.95 8.19 25.83
CA LYS A 249 10.78 7.05 25.39
C LYS A 249 10.08 6.11 24.40
N ILE A 250 8.83 6.39 24.08
CA ILE A 250 8.08 5.58 23.13
C ILE A 250 8.49 5.98 21.70
N PRO A 251 8.86 5.01 20.87
CA PRO A 251 9.43 5.27 19.55
C PRO A 251 8.35 5.56 18.48
N HIS A 252 7.53 6.57 18.75
CA HIS A 252 6.54 7.11 17.78
C HIS A 252 6.38 8.62 18.00
N PRO A 253 6.22 9.41 16.94
CA PRO A 253 5.85 10.82 17.11
C PRO A 253 4.39 10.89 17.56
N PHE A 254 4.08 11.83 18.44
CA PHE A 254 2.69 12.12 18.73
C PHE A 254 2.02 12.85 17.58
N VAL A 255 0.73 12.62 17.37
CA VAL A 255 -0.06 13.37 16.37
C VAL A 255 0.07 14.88 16.64
N THR A 256 0.06 15.31 17.91
CA THR A 256 0.24 16.72 18.28
C THR A 256 1.62 17.27 17.89
N GLU A 257 2.70 16.46 17.97
CA GLU A 257 4.03 16.84 17.50
C GLU A 257 4.04 16.99 15.97
N SER A 258 3.51 16.01 15.27
CA SER A 258 3.37 16.03 13.80
C SER A 258 2.55 17.24 13.34
N MET A 259 1.40 17.50 13.97
CA MET A 259 0.56 18.67 13.67
C MET A 259 1.31 19.99 13.90
N SER A 260 2.09 20.10 14.98
CA SER A 260 2.87 21.30 15.29
C SER A 260 3.92 21.59 14.22
N LEU A 261 4.58 20.55 13.68
CA LEU A 261 5.48 20.69 12.54
C LEU A 261 4.73 21.13 11.27
N LEU A 262 3.59 20.51 10.99
CA LEU A 262 2.78 20.76 9.80
C LEU A 262 2.15 22.16 9.80
N LEU A 263 1.92 22.79 10.96
CA LEU A 263 1.45 24.17 11.03
C LEU A 263 2.38 25.17 10.35
N LYS A 264 3.66 24.85 10.15
CA LYS A 264 4.62 25.64 9.38
C LYS A 264 4.34 25.64 7.87
N LEU A 265 3.44 24.78 7.39
CA LEU A 265 3.04 24.68 5.99
C LEU A 265 1.74 25.45 5.71
N PRO A 266 1.53 25.94 4.47
CA PRO A 266 0.24 26.45 4.01
C PRO A 266 -0.88 25.42 4.16
N TYR A 267 -2.11 25.87 4.28
CA TYR A 267 -3.28 25.00 4.48
C TYR A 267 -3.39 23.88 3.42
N LEU A 268 -3.20 24.20 2.14
CA LEU A 268 -3.28 23.25 1.05
C LEU A 268 -2.20 22.15 1.14
N GLU A 269 -1.01 22.49 1.60
CA GLU A 269 0.06 21.51 1.81
C GLU A 269 -0.28 20.56 2.97
N ARG A 270 -0.85 21.06 4.06
CA ARG A 270 -1.29 20.24 5.19
C ARG A 270 -2.38 19.24 4.81
N GLY A 271 -3.26 19.60 3.89
CA GLY A 271 -4.32 18.73 3.38
C GLY A 271 -3.83 17.47 2.65
N LYS A 272 -2.53 17.37 2.34
CA LYS A 272 -1.92 16.18 1.74
C LYS A 272 -1.62 15.08 2.77
N VAL A 273 -1.65 15.40 4.08
CA VAL A 273 -1.23 14.49 5.16
C VAL A 273 -2.42 13.72 5.72
N TRP A 274 -2.25 12.42 5.81
CA TRP A 274 -3.22 11.46 6.35
C TRP A 274 -2.56 10.71 7.50
N PHE A 275 -3.22 10.69 8.64
CA PHE A 275 -2.79 9.95 9.81
C PHE A 275 -3.27 8.51 9.74
N ILE A 276 -2.36 7.56 9.91
CA ILE A 276 -2.59 6.12 9.88
C ILE A 276 -1.93 5.46 11.08
N HIS A 277 -2.10 4.17 11.27
CA HIS A 277 -1.53 3.40 12.38
C HIS A 277 -2.02 3.91 13.75
N MET A 278 -3.35 4.15 13.84
CA MET A 278 -4.05 4.73 15.01
C MET A 278 -4.54 3.68 16.00
#